data_9d8827a703e7b65b2ad2f2cbda0a9372
#
_entry.id   9d8827a703e7b65b2ad2f2cbda0a9372
#
_cell.length_a   1.000
_cell.length_b   1.000
_cell.length_c   1.000
_cell.angle_alpha   90.00
_cell.angle_beta   90.00
_cell.angle_gamma   90.00
#
_symmetry.space_group_name_H-M   'P 1'
#
loop_
_entity.id
_entity.type
_entity.pdbx_description
1 polymer ?
#
loop_
_entity_poly.entity_id
_entity_poly.type
_entity_poly.pdbx_seq_one_letter_code
_entity_poly.pdbx_strand_id
1 'polypeptide(L)'
;MSGRVLITGATSGIGRQLALDYRRSGWQVWGCGRDGERLQALADEGIIPLQFDGRDSAAMAVIAADLPALDLLILNAGNCEYMDLAEGFDGALFARVIETNLIATGHALAAFLPRLASGSQLAIVGSSVSWLPLPRAEAYGASKAALDYLAATLRLDLATRGIGVTLIRPGFVQTPLTAKNDFPMPCLVTVEEASRAIMRGLAAGRHQIHFPRRFIWLLRLLGALPTGLWLRLGRTLISKGSPS
;
A
#
# COMPACT_ATOMS: atom_id res chain seq x y z
N MET A 1 -18.62 6.48 -14.95
CA MET A 1 -18.47 7.75 -14.22
C MET A 1 -17.01 8.15 -14.32
N SER A 2 -16.74 9.35 -14.81
CA SER A 2 -15.38 9.93 -14.87
C SER A 2 -15.11 10.66 -13.56
N GLY A 3 -13.95 10.47 -12.97
CA GLY A 3 -13.52 11.10 -11.72
C GLY A 3 -12.05 11.48 -11.77
N ARG A 4 -11.55 12.04 -10.68
CA ARG A 4 -10.17 12.48 -10.49
C ARG A 4 -9.50 11.64 -9.42
N VAL A 5 -8.40 10.96 -9.78
CA VAL A 5 -7.67 10.11 -8.84
C VAL A 5 -6.20 10.49 -8.78
N LEU A 6 -5.66 10.54 -7.57
CA LEU A 6 -4.21 10.64 -7.32
C LEU A 6 -3.71 9.33 -6.72
N ILE A 7 -2.62 8.79 -7.28
CA ILE A 7 -2.05 7.51 -6.87
C ILE A 7 -0.56 7.69 -6.56
N THR A 8 -0.18 7.45 -5.30
CA THR A 8 1.24 7.45 -4.92
C THR A 8 1.90 6.11 -5.28
N GLY A 9 3.20 6.13 -5.65
CA GLY A 9 3.90 4.92 -6.08
C GLY A 9 3.35 4.34 -7.39
N ALA A 10 2.94 5.20 -8.31
CA ALA A 10 2.32 4.83 -9.59
C ALA A 10 3.33 4.34 -10.65
N THR A 11 4.64 4.36 -10.38
CA THR A 11 5.68 4.04 -11.37
C THR A 11 5.96 2.54 -11.51
N SER A 12 5.37 1.69 -10.65
CA SER A 12 5.55 0.23 -10.72
C SER A 12 4.43 -0.55 -10.04
N GLY A 13 4.38 -1.86 -10.27
CA GLY A 13 3.52 -2.82 -9.56
C GLY A 13 2.04 -2.44 -9.55
N ILE A 14 1.40 -2.58 -8.39
CA ILE A 14 -0.04 -2.33 -8.21
C ILE A 14 -0.39 -0.88 -8.56
N GLY A 15 0.42 0.09 -8.11
CA GLY A 15 0.15 1.51 -8.37
C GLY A 15 0.14 1.85 -9.85
N ARG A 16 1.09 1.29 -10.63
CA ARG A 16 1.13 1.47 -12.09
C ARG A 16 -0.09 0.87 -12.77
N GLN A 17 -0.44 -0.37 -12.39
CA GLN A 17 -1.60 -1.03 -12.98
C GLN A 17 -2.90 -0.28 -12.68
N LEU A 18 -3.07 0.19 -11.42
CA LEU A 18 -4.22 1.02 -11.05
C LEU A 18 -4.29 2.31 -11.88
N ALA A 19 -3.16 2.99 -12.07
CA ALA A 19 -3.12 4.22 -12.85
C ALA A 19 -3.58 3.99 -14.30
N LEU A 20 -3.09 2.93 -14.94
CA LEU A 20 -3.49 2.54 -16.28
C LEU A 20 -4.99 2.18 -16.37
N ASP A 21 -5.49 1.39 -15.41
CA ASP A 21 -6.87 0.91 -15.45
C ASP A 21 -7.88 2.04 -15.15
N TYR A 22 -7.57 2.96 -14.22
CA TYR A 22 -8.36 4.16 -14.01
C TYR A 22 -8.36 5.06 -15.24
N ARG A 23 -7.21 5.25 -15.88
CA ARG A 23 -7.11 6.03 -17.13
C ARG A 23 -7.96 5.42 -18.24
N ARG A 24 -7.88 4.10 -18.44
CA ARG A 24 -8.73 3.37 -19.41
C ARG A 24 -10.22 3.46 -19.10
N SER A 25 -10.56 3.60 -17.82
CA SER A 25 -11.95 3.80 -17.38
C SER A 25 -12.45 5.24 -17.49
N GLY A 26 -11.67 6.15 -18.12
CA GLY A 26 -12.05 7.54 -18.38
C GLY A 26 -11.81 8.49 -17.21
N TRP A 27 -11.02 8.08 -16.20
CA TRP A 27 -10.64 8.96 -15.09
C TRP A 27 -9.47 9.86 -15.49
N GLN A 28 -9.43 11.06 -14.90
CA GLN A 28 -8.24 11.89 -14.88
C GLN A 28 -7.32 11.36 -13.74
N VAL A 29 -6.10 10.97 -14.11
CA VAL A 29 -5.19 10.28 -13.20
C VAL A 29 -3.91 11.08 -13.00
N TRP A 30 -3.57 11.35 -11.74
CA TRP A 30 -2.26 11.84 -11.33
C TRP A 30 -1.45 10.67 -10.79
N GLY A 31 -0.32 10.38 -11.42
CA GLY A 31 0.59 9.32 -11.02
C GLY A 31 1.85 9.87 -10.37
N CYS A 32 2.09 9.53 -9.09
CA CYS A 32 3.21 10.06 -8.33
C CYS A 32 4.36 9.06 -8.23
N GLY A 33 5.60 9.55 -8.33
CA GLY A 33 6.81 8.76 -8.19
C GLY A 33 8.07 9.61 -8.10
N ARG A 34 9.24 8.94 -7.94
CA ARG A 34 10.56 9.58 -7.86
C ARG A 34 11.33 9.53 -9.18
N ASP A 35 11.10 8.47 -9.95
CA ASP A 35 11.82 8.12 -11.15
C ASP A 35 11.20 8.85 -12.35
N GLY A 36 11.94 9.81 -12.90
CA GLY A 36 11.48 10.66 -14.01
C GLY A 36 11.22 9.89 -15.30
N GLU A 37 12.04 8.90 -15.64
CA GLU A 37 11.86 8.09 -16.87
C GLU A 37 10.56 7.27 -16.79
N ARG A 38 10.30 6.64 -15.65
CA ARG A 38 9.06 5.89 -15.42
C ARG A 38 7.83 6.79 -15.36
N LEU A 39 7.98 8.02 -14.87
CA LEU A 39 6.92 9.01 -14.89
C LEU A 39 6.64 9.49 -16.32
N GLN A 40 7.67 9.66 -17.15
CA GLN A 40 7.49 9.96 -18.57
C GLN A 40 6.73 8.84 -19.28
N ALA A 41 7.07 7.58 -19.02
CA ALA A 41 6.32 6.44 -19.55
C ALA A 41 4.85 6.40 -19.11
N LEU A 42 4.50 6.96 -17.96
CA LEU A 42 3.10 7.16 -17.55
C LEU A 42 2.45 8.33 -18.29
N ALA A 43 3.19 9.40 -18.56
CA ALA A 43 2.69 10.55 -19.34
C ALA A 43 2.33 10.13 -20.76
N ASP A 44 3.10 9.27 -21.38
CA ASP A 44 2.84 8.70 -22.71
C ASP A 44 1.53 7.87 -22.77
N GLU A 45 1.10 7.33 -21.62
CA GLU A 45 -0.19 6.65 -21.45
C GLU A 45 -1.35 7.63 -21.07
N GLY A 46 -1.08 8.93 -21.06
CA GLY A 46 -2.06 9.98 -20.73
C GLY A 46 -2.35 10.14 -19.24
N ILE A 47 -1.43 9.70 -18.37
CA ILE A 47 -1.45 9.91 -16.92
C ILE A 47 -0.62 11.17 -16.61
N ILE A 48 -1.13 12.06 -15.77
CA ILE A 48 -0.43 13.29 -15.39
C ILE A 48 0.64 12.95 -14.37
N PRO A 49 1.95 13.13 -14.70
CA PRO A 49 3.02 12.75 -13.80
C PRO A 49 3.23 13.80 -12.71
N LEU A 50 3.46 13.34 -11.48
CA LEU A 50 3.88 14.18 -10.36
C LEU A 50 5.17 13.61 -9.77
N GLN A 51 6.27 14.34 -9.91
CA GLN A 51 7.57 13.90 -9.45
C GLN A 51 7.89 14.47 -8.07
N PHE A 52 8.01 13.59 -7.07
CA PHE A 52 8.51 13.94 -5.74
C PHE A 52 9.01 12.70 -4.99
N ASP A 53 9.87 12.92 -3.99
CA ASP A 53 10.17 11.92 -2.97
C ASP A 53 9.12 11.99 -1.85
N GLY A 54 8.57 10.86 -1.45
CA GLY A 54 7.59 10.79 -0.36
C GLY A 54 8.11 11.30 1.00
N ARG A 55 9.41 11.46 1.14
CA ARG A 55 10.06 12.05 2.33
C ARG A 55 10.08 13.57 2.30
N ASP A 56 9.86 14.19 1.15
CA ASP A 56 9.82 15.65 0.97
C ASP A 56 8.40 16.18 1.10
N SER A 57 8.03 16.53 2.33
CA SER A 57 6.71 17.09 2.64
C SER A 57 6.50 18.46 2.01
N ALA A 58 7.57 19.26 1.85
CA ALA A 58 7.49 20.59 1.26
C ALA A 58 7.18 20.53 -0.23
N ALA A 59 7.87 19.65 -0.98
CA ALA A 59 7.56 19.41 -2.38
C ALA A 59 6.12 18.94 -2.59
N MET A 60 5.63 18.03 -1.74
CA MET A 60 4.24 17.58 -1.79
C MET A 60 3.23 18.71 -1.54
N ALA A 61 3.52 19.59 -0.58
CA ALA A 61 2.64 20.73 -0.28
C ALA A 61 2.54 21.71 -1.46
N VAL A 62 3.67 21.99 -2.13
CA VAL A 62 3.70 22.84 -3.35
C VAL A 62 2.85 22.22 -4.45
N ILE A 63 3.07 20.94 -4.75
CA ILE A 63 2.30 20.20 -5.77
C ILE A 63 0.80 20.18 -5.44
N ALA A 64 0.47 19.96 -4.16
CA ALA A 64 -0.92 19.90 -3.74
C ALA A 64 -1.65 21.24 -3.93
N ALA A 65 -0.96 22.38 -3.87
CA ALA A 65 -1.57 23.70 -4.02
C ALA A 65 -2.27 23.87 -5.37
N ASP A 66 -1.72 23.30 -6.44
CA ASP A 66 -2.21 23.40 -7.80
C ASP A 66 -3.18 22.27 -8.22
N LEU A 67 -3.40 21.27 -7.33
CA LEU A 67 -4.29 20.16 -7.64
C LEU A 67 -5.78 20.59 -7.52
N PRO A 68 -6.63 20.14 -8.44
CA PRO A 68 -8.07 20.27 -8.29
C PRO A 68 -8.59 19.38 -7.15
N ALA A 69 -9.88 19.52 -6.84
CA ALA A 69 -10.55 18.57 -5.95
C ALA A 69 -10.46 17.15 -6.51
N LEU A 70 -10.17 16.18 -5.66
CA LEU A 70 -10.04 14.76 -6.00
C LEU A 70 -11.26 13.96 -5.53
N ASP A 71 -11.70 13.02 -6.35
CA ASP A 71 -12.74 12.05 -5.98
C ASP A 71 -12.15 10.83 -5.28
N LEU A 72 -10.85 10.53 -5.53
CA LEU A 72 -10.16 9.39 -4.95
C LEU A 72 -8.68 9.70 -4.73
N LEU A 73 -8.18 9.41 -3.53
CA LEU A 73 -6.77 9.43 -3.18
C LEU A 73 -6.32 8.01 -2.82
N ILE A 74 -5.34 7.46 -3.56
CA ILE A 74 -4.77 6.13 -3.28
C ILE A 74 -3.32 6.27 -2.79
N LEU A 75 -3.13 6.03 -1.50
CA LEU A 75 -1.80 5.99 -0.88
C LEU A 75 -1.26 4.57 -0.98
N ASN A 76 -0.50 4.32 -2.08
CA ASN A 76 0.01 3.00 -2.43
C ASN A 76 1.54 2.91 -2.29
N ALA A 77 2.25 4.02 -2.29
CA ALA A 77 3.72 4.03 -2.17
C ALA A 77 4.19 3.24 -0.94
N GLY A 78 5.25 2.45 -1.13
CA GLY A 78 5.85 1.68 -0.05
C GLY A 78 6.97 0.78 -0.55
N ASN A 79 7.79 0.30 0.39
CA ASN A 79 8.83 -0.69 0.15
C ASN A 79 8.69 -1.87 1.14
N CYS A 80 9.43 -2.92 0.87
CA CYS A 80 9.59 -4.07 1.76
C CYS A 80 11.06 -4.46 1.76
N GLU A 81 11.66 -4.42 2.92
CA GLU A 81 13.00 -4.95 3.19
C GLU A 81 12.87 -5.95 4.34
N TYR A 82 13.56 -7.07 4.23
CA TYR A 82 13.55 -8.12 5.24
C TYR A 82 14.80 -8.02 6.10
N MET A 83 14.63 -8.21 7.40
CA MET A 83 15.72 -8.14 8.37
C MET A 83 16.27 -9.54 8.63
N ASP A 84 17.60 -9.69 8.68
CA ASP A 84 18.23 -10.91 9.16
C ASP A 84 18.77 -10.69 10.58
N LEU A 85 18.05 -11.22 11.56
CA LEU A 85 18.42 -11.07 12.96
C LEU A 85 19.66 -11.88 13.37
N ALA A 86 20.13 -12.83 12.54
CA ALA A 86 21.40 -13.50 12.77
C ALA A 86 22.59 -12.53 12.67
N GLU A 87 22.46 -11.48 11.86
CA GLU A 87 23.45 -10.40 11.74
C GLU A 87 23.21 -9.25 12.75
N GLY A 88 22.14 -9.33 13.55
CA GLY A 88 21.71 -8.32 14.50
C GLY A 88 20.54 -7.48 13.99
N PHE A 89 20.06 -6.57 14.84
CA PHE A 89 18.96 -5.67 14.46
C PHE A 89 19.48 -4.47 13.67
N ASP A 90 19.13 -4.39 12.37
CA ASP A 90 19.48 -3.27 11.51
C ASP A 90 18.51 -2.08 11.73
N GLY A 91 18.90 -1.16 12.61
CA GLY A 91 18.14 0.05 12.90
C GLY A 91 18.02 1.00 11.71
N ALA A 92 18.98 1.00 10.78
CA ALA A 92 18.94 1.84 9.59
C ALA A 92 17.92 1.31 8.56
N LEU A 93 17.87 -0.02 8.35
CA LEU A 93 16.82 -0.68 7.56
C LEU A 93 15.45 -0.39 8.17
N PHE A 94 15.32 -0.56 9.48
CA PHE A 94 14.06 -0.29 10.19
C PHE A 94 13.58 1.14 9.92
N ALA A 95 14.46 2.13 10.11
CA ALA A 95 14.14 3.53 9.88
C ALA A 95 13.71 3.79 8.44
N ARG A 96 14.46 3.28 7.44
CA ARG A 96 14.13 3.46 6.01
C ARG A 96 12.75 2.92 5.64
N VAL A 97 12.38 1.76 6.18
CA VAL A 97 11.08 1.15 5.90
C VAL A 97 9.94 1.94 6.57
N ILE A 98 10.11 2.34 7.83
CA ILE A 98 9.12 3.17 8.54
C ILE A 98 8.97 4.52 7.84
N GLU A 99 10.07 5.17 7.47
CA GLU A 99 10.04 6.45 6.77
C GLU A 99 9.29 6.36 5.45
N THR A 100 9.60 5.33 4.64
CA THR A 100 8.96 5.15 3.33
C THR A 100 7.48 4.76 3.42
N ASN A 101 7.12 3.86 4.35
CA ASN A 101 5.78 3.29 4.39
C ASN A 101 4.81 4.10 5.26
N LEU A 102 5.28 4.68 6.36
CA LEU A 102 4.43 5.33 7.36
C LEU A 102 4.58 6.85 7.35
N ILE A 103 5.81 7.37 7.48
CA ILE A 103 6.02 8.82 7.56
C ILE A 103 5.65 9.49 6.23
N ALA A 104 6.10 8.93 5.10
CA ALA A 104 5.72 9.44 3.78
C ALA A 104 4.19 9.37 3.52
N THR A 105 3.49 8.36 4.08
CA THR A 105 2.03 8.32 4.07
C THR A 105 1.43 9.48 4.88
N GLY A 106 2.00 9.83 6.03
CA GLY A 106 1.61 10.99 6.82
C GLY A 106 1.81 12.31 6.06
N HIS A 107 2.95 12.48 5.39
CA HIS A 107 3.22 13.64 4.53
C HIS A 107 2.20 13.75 3.39
N ALA A 108 1.91 12.64 2.72
CA ALA A 108 0.91 12.60 1.64
C ALA A 108 -0.51 12.92 2.15
N LEU A 109 -0.87 12.47 3.34
CA LEU A 109 -2.14 12.84 3.98
C LEU A 109 -2.18 14.34 4.28
N ALA A 110 -1.12 14.92 4.84
CA ALA A 110 -1.06 16.36 5.13
C ALA A 110 -1.24 17.19 3.85
N ALA A 111 -0.61 16.79 2.74
CA ALA A 111 -0.66 17.50 1.48
C ALA A 111 -1.99 17.30 0.72
N PHE A 112 -2.44 16.06 0.56
CA PHE A 112 -3.50 15.73 -0.41
C PHE A 112 -4.88 15.50 0.22
N LEU A 113 -4.99 15.18 1.52
CA LEU A 113 -6.29 15.04 2.20
C LEU A 113 -7.17 16.30 2.12
N PRO A 114 -6.61 17.53 2.17
CA PRO A 114 -7.41 18.74 1.96
C PRO A 114 -8.06 18.85 0.58
N ARG A 115 -7.60 18.08 -0.42
CA ARG A 115 -8.18 18.02 -1.77
C ARG A 115 -9.35 17.07 -1.89
N LEU A 116 -9.68 16.31 -0.84
CA LEU A 116 -10.86 15.45 -0.78
C LEU A 116 -12.06 16.24 -0.24
N ALA A 117 -13.15 16.27 -1.02
CA ALA A 117 -14.43 16.84 -0.61
C ALA A 117 -15.38 15.76 -0.09
N SER A 118 -16.56 16.16 0.39
CA SER A 118 -17.63 15.21 0.73
C SER A 118 -18.01 14.34 -0.48
N GLY A 119 -18.21 13.06 -0.26
CA GLY A 119 -18.46 12.05 -1.30
C GLY A 119 -17.21 11.41 -1.90
N SER A 120 -16.01 11.94 -1.60
CA SER A 120 -14.75 11.36 -2.07
C SER A 120 -14.27 10.19 -1.21
N GLN A 121 -13.22 9.50 -1.68
CA GLN A 121 -12.64 8.34 -1.01
C GLN A 121 -11.14 8.48 -0.79
N LEU A 122 -10.67 8.02 0.37
CA LEU A 122 -9.27 7.76 0.68
C LEU A 122 -9.03 6.26 0.72
N ALA A 123 -8.06 5.77 -0.03
CA ALA A 123 -7.62 4.37 0.01
C ALA A 123 -6.16 4.27 0.47
N ILE A 124 -5.88 3.45 1.48
CA ILE A 124 -4.54 3.22 2.01
C ILE A 124 -4.14 1.77 1.75
N VAL A 125 -2.97 1.56 1.12
CA VAL A 125 -2.46 0.23 0.83
C VAL A 125 -1.61 -0.28 1.99
N GLY A 126 -2.24 -1.07 2.84
CA GLY A 126 -1.63 -1.86 3.90
C GLY A 126 -0.99 -3.15 3.37
N SER A 127 -1.13 -4.23 4.11
CA SER A 127 -0.72 -5.60 3.73
C SER A 127 -1.42 -6.63 4.62
N SER A 128 -1.56 -7.85 4.12
CA SER A 128 -2.02 -8.99 4.92
C SER A 128 -1.03 -9.40 6.02
N VAL A 129 0.23 -8.95 5.95
CA VAL A 129 1.24 -9.18 7.01
C VAL A 129 0.85 -8.59 8.36
N SER A 130 0.00 -7.56 8.38
CA SER A 130 -0.45 -6.94 9.63
C SER A 130 -1.33 -7.86 10.50
N TRP A 131 -1.87 -8.95 9.95
CA TRP A 131 -2.68 -9.91 10.72
C TRP A 131 -1.88 -10.98 11.44
N LEU A 132 -0.66 -11.26 10.97
CA LEU A 132 0.14 -12.36 11.48
C LEU A 132 1.61 -11.98 11.50
N PRO A 133 2.27 -11.96 12.67
CA PRO A 133 3.71 -11.71 12.73
C PRO A 133 4.47 -12.79 11.96
N LEU A 134 5.20 -12.36 10.92
CA LEU A 134 6.02 -13.26 10.12
C LEU A 134 7.50 -13.00 10.40
N PRO A 135 8.35 -14.04 10.38
CA PRO A 135 9.80 -13.86 10.52
C PRO A 135 10.35 -12.90 9.47
N ARG A 136 11.41 -12.17 9.81
CA ARG A 136 12.14 -11.22 8.96
C ARG A 136 11.33 -9.97 8.56
N ALA A 137 10.07 -9.84 8.99
CA ALA A 137 9.17 -8.75 8.60
C ALA A 137 9.02 -7.67 9.69
N GLU A 138 10.00 -7.51 10.58
CA GLU A 138 9.91 -6.61 11.74
C GLU A 138 9.57 -5.18 11.33
N ALA A 139 10.36 -4.58 10.43
CA ALA A 139 10.14 -3.22 9.96
C ALA A 139 8.88 -3.12 9.06
N TYR A 140 8.77 -4.03 8.09
CA TYR A 140 7.65 -4.03 7.16
C TYR A 140 6.33 -4.30 7.86
N GLY A 141 6.27 -5.35 8.69
CA GLY A 141 5.08 -5.70 9.46
C GLY A 141 4.64 -4.58 10.40
N ALA A 142 5.57 -3.99 11.15
CA ALA A 142 5.30 -2.85 12.02
C ALA A 142 4.74 -1.66 11.23
N SER A 143 5.35 -1.29 10.09
CA SER A 143 4.87 -0.20 9.24
C SER A 143 3.43 -0.44 8.75
N LYS A 144 3.11 -1.67 8.33
CA LYS A 144 1.80 -2.01 7.79
C LYS A 144 0.73 -2.15 8.90
N ALA A 145 1.10 -2.60 10.08
CA ALA A 145 0.21 -2.58 11.25
C ALA A 145 -0.13 -1.15 11.69
N ALA A 146 0.84 -0.24 11.64
CA ALA A 146 0.60 1.18 11.91
C ALA A 146 -0.38 1.81 10.89
N LEU A 147 -0.28 1.45 9.60
CA LEU A 147 -1.24 1.90 8.58
C LEU A 147 -2.65 1.34 8.81
N ASP A 148 -2.79 0.14 9.36
CA ASP A 148 -4.08 -0.44 9.73
C ASP A 148 -4.77 0.41 10.82
N TYR A 149 -4.02 0.78 11.85
CA TYR A 149 -4.52 1.64 12.92
C TYR A 149 -4.85 3.04 12.40
N LEU A 150 -3.96 3.65 11.62
CA LEU A 150 -4.17 4.95 10.98
C LEU A 150 -5.44 4.97 10.12
N ALA A 151 -5.64 3.98 9.27
CA ALA A 151 -6.84 3.89 8.43
C ALA A 151 -8.12 3.73 9.27
N ALA A 152 -8.06 3.02 10.40
CA ALA A 152 -9.20 2.83 11.29
C ALA A 152 -9.61 4.15 11.97
N THR A 153 -8.64 4.92 12.49
CA THR A 153 -8.89 6.22 13.13
C THR A 153 -9.37 7.26 12.11
N LEU A 154 -8.70 7.36 10.95
CA LEU A 154 -9.13 8.27 9.88
C LEU A 154 -10.56 7.99 9.41
N ARG A 155 -11.02 6.73 9.43
CA ARG A 155 -12.39 6.39 9.06
C ARG A 155 -13.40 6.98 10.02
N LEU A 156 -13.09 7.04 11.31
CA LEU A 156 -13.96 7.66 12.33
C LEU A 156 -14.02 9.17 12.13
N ASP A 157 -12.86 9.80 11.99
CA ASP A 157 -12.77 11.25 11.91
C ASP A 157 -13.33 11.81 10.60
N LEU A 158 -13.03 11.15 9.47
CA LEU A 158 -13.43 11.61 8.14
C LEU A 158 -14.90 11.28 7.79
N ALA A 159 -15.54 10.39 8.56
CA ALA A 159 -16.97 10.10 8.40
C ALA A 159 -17.81 11.37 8.57
N THR A 160 -17.44 12.26 9.48
CA THR A 160 -18.12 13.55 9.74
C THR A 160 -18.00 14.51 8.55
N ARG A 161 -16.98 14.32 7.70
CA ARG A 161 -16.74 15.09 6.48
C ARG A 161 -17.35 14.43 5.23
N GLY A 162 -18.02 13.28 5.38
CA GLY A 162 -18.54 12.50 4.25
C GLY A 162 -17.46 11.88 3.37
N ILE A 163 -16.24 11.68 3.87
CA ILE A 163 -15.12 11.07 3.13
C ILE A 163 -15.00 9.60 3.53
N GLY A 164 -15.13 8.70 2.54
CA GLY A 164 -14.95 7.26 2.75
C GLY A 164 -13.49 6.89 2.95
N VAL A 165 -13.18 5.95 3.88
CA VAL A 165 -11.81 5.44 4.06
C VAL A 165 -11.79 3.94 3.87
N THR A 166 -10.96 3.49 2.92
CA THR A 166 -10.76 2.09 2.58
C THR A 166 -9.33 1.66 2.89
N LEU A 167 -9.19 0.58 3.63
CA LEU A 167 -7.91 -0.11 3.83
C LEU A 167 -7.80 -1.30 2.90
N ILE A 168 -6.76 -1.31 2.06
CA ILE A 168 -6.47 -2.39 1.11
C ILE A 168 -5.38 -3.26 1.70
N ARG A 169 -5.62 -4.56 1.84
CA ARG A 169 -4.62 -5.54 2.33
C ARG A 169 -4.35 -6.59 1.27
N PRO A 170 -3.39 -6.37 0.37
CA PRO A 170 -2.94 -7.39 -0.55
C PRO A 170 -2.26 -8.55 0.18
N GLY A 171 -2.40 -9.77 -0.36
CA GLY A 171 -1.44 -10.84 -0.14
C GLY A 171 -0.25 -10.69 -1.08
N PHE A 172 0.29 -11.81 -1.58
CA PHE A 172 1.37 -11.77 -2.54
C PHE A 172 0.87 -11.37 -3.92
N VAL A 173 1.50 -10.33 -4.51
CA VAL A 173 1.20 -9.81 -5.84
C VAL A 173 2.49 -9.80 -6.64
N GLN A 174 2.46 -10.28 -7.86
CA GLN A 174 3.61 -10.32 -8.76
C GLN A 174 4.05 -8.89 -9.14
N THR A 175 5.06 -8.38 -8.47
CA THR A 175 5.59 -7.02 -8.61
C THR A 175 7.12 -7.03 -8.53
N PRO A 176 7.81 -5.96 -8.96
CA PRO A 176 9.24 -5.83 -8.73
C PRO A 176 9.63 -5.90 -7.24
N LEU A 177 8.71 -5.57 -6.32
CA LEU A 177 8.94 -5.67 -4.89
C LEU A 177 9.01 -7.12 -4.43
N THR A 178 8.05 -7.95 -4.83
CA THR A 178 7.96 -9.36 -4.47
C THR A 178 8.91 -10.25 -5.27
N ALA A 179 9.41 -9.80 -6.41
CA ALA A 179 10.43 -10.51 -7.18
C ALA A 179 11.77 -10.70 -6.43
N LYS A 180 11.98 -9.93 -5.36
CA LYS A 180 13.16 -10.01 -4.47
C LYS A 180 13.01 -11.03 -3.34
N ASN A 181 11.84 -11.64 -3.20
CA ASN A 181 11.56 -12.59 -2.13
C ASN A 181 12.24 -13.93 -2.41
N ASP A 182 12.90 -14.48 -1.41
CA ASP A 182 13.62 -15.75 -1.40
C ASP A 182 12.84 -16.90 -0.73
N PHE A 183 11.55 -16.71 -0.53
CA PHE A 183 10.66 -17.67 0.13
C PHE A 183 9.38 -17.93 -0.69
N PRO A 184 8.67 -19.05 -0.41
CA PRO A 184 7.43 -19.38 -1.11
C PRO A 184 6.34 -18.32 -0.93
N MET A 185 5.69 -17.94 -2.02
CA MET A 185 4.59 -16.97 -2.06
C MET A 185 3.28 -17.66 -2.45
N PRO A 186 2.58 -18.32 -1.52
CA PRO A 186 1.36 -19.04 -1.83
C PRO A 186 0.27 -18.08 -2.33
N CYS A 187 -0.53 -18.55 -3.29
CA CYS A 187 -1.62 -17.79 -3.88
C CYS A 187 -1.17 -16.44 -4.49
N LEU A 188 -0.01 -16.40 -5.11
CA LEU A 188 0.48 -15.24 -5.84
C LEU A 188 -0.55 -14.83 -6.91
N VAL A 189 -0.93 -13.54 -6.95
CA VAL A 189 -1.83 -12.98 -7.95
C VAL A 189 -1.09 -11.98 -8.85
N THR A 190 -1.62 -11.73 -10.04
CA THR A 190 -1.05 -10.73 -10.95
C THR A 190 -1.42 -9.30 -10.53
N VAL A 191 -0.74 -8.30 -11.09
CA VAL A 191 -1.07 -6.89 -10.82
C VAL A 191 -2.44 -6.52 -11.39
N GLU A 192 -2.86 -7.13 -12.49
CA GLU A 192 -4.16 -6.93 -13.11
C GLU A 192 -5.30 -7.49 -12.23
N GLU A 193 -5.09 -8.66 -11.64
CA GLU A 193 -6.05 -9.24 -10.69
C GLU A 193 -6.17 -8.39 -9.43
N ALA A 194 -5.04 -7.89 -8.92
CA ALA A 194 -4.99 -6.98 -7.79
C ALA A 194 -5.73 -5.67 -8.09
N SER A 195 -5.44 -5.04 -9.23
CA SER A 195 -6.10 -3.82 -9.68
C SER A 195 -7.61 -3.99 -9.80
N ARG A 196 -8.06 -5.06 -10.48
CA ARG A 196 -9.50 -5.37 -10.60
C ARG A 196 -10.18 -5.58 -9.26
N ALA A 197 -9.51 -6.24 -8.30
CA ALA A 197 -10.06 -6.44 -6.96
C ALA A 197 -10.19 -5.12 -6.19
N ILE A 198 -9.18 -4.25 -6.30
CA ILE A 198 -9.16 -2.93 -5.67
C ILE A 198 -10.25 -2.04 -6.25
N MET A 199 -10.29 -1.87 -7.58
CA MET A 199 -11.26 -1.00 -8.24
C MET A 199 -12.70 -1.42 -7.95
N ARG A 200 -13.01 -2.73 -8.01
CA ARG A 200 -14.34 -3.26 -7.66
C ARG A 200 -14.69 -3.01 -6.19
N GLY A 201 -13.72 -3.14 -5.30
CA GLY A 201 -13.94 -2.91 -3.88
C GLY A 201 -14.18 -1.43 -3.56
N LEU A 202 -13.45 -0.52 -4.20
CA LEU A 202 -13.61 0.93 -4.08
C LEU A 202 -14.94 1.39 -4.66
N ALA A 203 -15.31 0.91 -5.86
CA ALA A 203 -16.60 1.21 -6.48
C ALA A 203 -17.80 0.74 -5.64
N ALA A 204 -17.62 -0.33 -4.85
CA ALA A 204 -18.63 -0.84 -3.91
C ALA A 204 -18.59 -0.15 -2.54
N GLY A 205 -17.77 0.88 -2.33
CA GLY A 205 -17.64 1.59 -1.05
C GLY A 205 -17.15 0.73 0.12
N ARG A 206 -16.39 -0.33 -0.14
CA ARG A 206 -15.93 -1.25 0.91
C ARG A 206 -14.91 -0.60 1.82
N HIS A 207 -15.10 -0.71 3.13
CA HIS A 207 -14.15 -0.24 4.14
C HIS A 207 -12.85 -1.05 4.18
N GLN A 208 -12.89 -2.31 3.73
CA GLN A 208 -11.73 -3.19 3.66
C GLN A 208 -11.75 -4.00 2.36
N ILE A 209 -10.62 -4.02 1.68
CA ILE A 209 -10.40 -4.81 0.47
C ILE A 209 -9.21 -5.73 0.74
N HIS A 210 -9.39 -7.03 0.58
CA HIS A 210 -8.32 -8.01 0.76
C HIS A 210 -8.43 -9.12 -0.29
N PHE A 211 -7.29 -9.53 -0.78
CA PHE A 211 -7.15 -10.56 -1.81
C PHE A 211 -5.77 -11.25 -1.76
N PRO A 212 -5.64 -12.48 -2.26
CA PRO A 212 -6.73 -13.39 -2.66
C PRO A 212 -7.48 -13.95 -1.45
N ARG A 213 -8.79 -14.15 -1.57
CA ARG A 213 -9.67 -14.48 -0.42
C ARG A 213 -9.23 -15.74 0.34
N ARG A 214 -8.80 -16.79 -0.38
CA ARG A 214 -8.38 -18.08 0.25
C ARG A 214 -7.17 -17.89 1.17
N PHE A 215 -6.16 -17.18 0.70
CA PHE A 215 -4.95 -16.89 1.48
C PHE A 215 -5.27 -16.04 2.72
N ILE A 216 -6.13 -15.05 2.57
CA ILE A 216 -6.54 -14.17 3.64
C ILE A 216 -7.29 -14.92 4.76
N TRP A 217 -8.20 -15.84 4.38
CA TRP A 217 -8.88 -16.68 5.37
C TRP A 217 -7.90 -17.54 6.16
N LEU A 218 -6.90 -18.12 5.50
CA LEU A 218 -5.84 -18.88 6.16
C LEU A 218 -5.05 -18.00 7.15
N LEU A 219 -4.61 -16.81 6.73
CA LEU A 219 -3.88 -15.89 7.61
C LEU A 219 -4.73 -15.45 8.82
N ARG A 220 -6.00 -15.18 8.61
CA ARG A 220 -6.93 -14.83 9.70
C ARG A 220 -7.11 -15.97 10.69
N LEU A 221 -7.25 -17.18 10.19
CA LEU A 221 -7.37 -18.37 11.05
C LEU A 221 -6.09 -18.56 11.88
N LEU A 222 -4.92 -18.46 11.25
CA LEU A 222 -3.63 -18.54 11.94
C LEU A 222 -3.43 -17.38 12.93
N GLY A 223 -3.84 -16.17 12.58
CA GLY A 223 -3.77 -14.99 13.46
C GLY A 223 -4.74 -15.03 14.64
N ALA A 224 -5.78 -15.85 14.58
CA ALA A 224 -6.71 -16.09 15.70
C ALA A 224 -6.18 -17.14 16.70
N LEU A 225 -5.08 -17.82 16.39
CA LEU A 225 -4.46 -18.79 17.31
C LEU A 225 -3.91 -18.07 18.55
N PRO A 226 -3.95 -18.73 19.73
CA PRO A 226 -3.21 -18.26 20.90
C PRO A 226 -1.75 -18.00 20.54
N THR A 227 -1.19 -16.88 21.01
CA THR A 227 0.18 -16.44 20.68
C THR A 227 1.22 -17.55 20.87
N GLY A 228 1.13 -18.32 21.96
CA GLY A 228 2.07 -19.44 22.23
C GLY A 228 2.03 -20.56 21.16
N LEU A 229 0.85 -20.83 20.60
CA LEU A 229 0.69 -21.83 19.54
C LEU A 229 1.25 -21.29 18.22
N TRP A 230 0.97 -20.04 17.88
CA TRP A 230 1.55 -19.39 16.69
C TRP A 230 3.09 -19.35 16.78
N LEU A 231 3.66 -18.98 17.93
CA LEU A 231 5.11 -18.93 18.11
C LEU A 231 5.78 -20.31 17.92
N ARG A 232 5.14 -21.41 18.35
CA ARG A 232 5.64 -22.77 18.09
C ARG A 232 5.63 -23.11 16.59
N LEU A 233 4.53 -22.79 15.89
CA LEU A 233 4.41 -23.00 14.44
C LEU A 233 5.37 -22.09 13.66
N GLY A 234 5.47 -20.82 14.05
CA GLY A 234 6.34 -19.83 13.38
C GLY A 234 7.83 -20.22 13.45
N ARG A 235 8.29 -20.83 14.54
CA ARG A 235 9.68 -21.35 14.66
C ARG A 235 10.01 -22.40 13.59
N THR A 236 9.05 -23.21 13.18
CA THR A 236 9.26 -24.21 12.11
C THR A 236 9.42 -23.57 10.73
N LEU A 237 8.94 -22.34 10.55
CA LEU A 237 9.13 -21.57 9.30
C LEU A 237 10.57 -21.02 9.20
N ILE A 238 11.18 -20.65 10.34
CA ILE A 238 12.56 -20.15 10.40
C ILE A 238 13.55 -21.29 10.12
N SER A 239 13.36 -22.44 10.76
CA SER A 239 14.29 -23.59 10.64
C SER A 239 14.34 -24.21 9.24
N LYS A 240 13.32 -24.02 8.40
CA LYS A 240 13.27 -24.51 7.01
C LYS A 240 13.84 -23.52 5.98
N GLY A 241 14.12 -22.28 6.38
CA GLY A 241 14.62 -21.21 5.50
C GLY A 241 16.13 -20.95 5.62
N SER A 242 16.85 -21.62 6.53
CA SER A 242 18.30 -21.53 6.61
C SER A 242 18.92 -22.54 5.64
N PRO A 243 19.66 -22.10 4.60
CA PRO A 243 20.50 -23.01 3.84
C PRO A 243 21.59 -23.54 4.78
N SER A 244 21.72 -24.85 4.85
CA SER A 244 22.84 -25.57 5.49
C SER A 244 24.15 -25.29 4.76
#